data_b7c5a5bf52ec17f383546c8f258eb60f
#
_entry.id   b7c5a5bf52ec17f383546c8f258eb60f
#
_cell.length_a   1.000
_cell.length_b   1.000
_cell.length_c   1.000
_cell.angle_alpha   90.00
_cell.angle_beta   90.00
_cell.angle_gamma   90.00
#
_symmetry.space_group_name_H-M   'P 1'
#
loop_
_entity.id
_entity.type
_entity.pdbx_description
1 polymer ?
#
loop_
_entity_poly.entity_id
_entity_poly.type
_entity_poly.pdbx_seq_one_letter_code
_entity_poly.pdbx_strand_id
1 'polypeptide(L)'
;MKRFGLALVGTLLVAALAIPALGIGSGDGRKVLDFKTLAGVTAPYTGANPIRGLTGGGLPWEIADANGSVRADGRVKVEVEGLVLARRAPVPTNLQGTNPIPRFGAIVSCLTTVGGAATTANLATSTAPASSAGDAELDTTVNLPSPCFAPIVFVTTPGGAWLAVSGL
;
A
#
# COMPACT_ATOMS: atom_id res chain seq x y z
N MET A 1 7.29 -90.46 16.64
CA MET A 1 6.24 -89.50 16.90
C MET A 1 6.83 -88.12 16.64
N LYS A 2 6.54 -87.53 15.48
CA LYS A 2 7.06 -86.21 15.07
C LYS A 2 6.00 -85.13 15.40
N ARG A 3 6.36 -84.17 16.20
CA ARG A 3 5.53 -82.98 16.47
C ARG A 3 5.98 -81.84 15.56
N PHE A 4 5.09 -81.44 14.68
CA PHE A 4 5.24 -80.24 13.86
C PHE A 4 4.83 -79.01 14.66
N GLY A 5 5.76 -78.10 14.89
CA GLY A 5 5.48 -76.77 15.43
C GLY A 5 5.12 -75.78 14.30
N LEU A 6 3.94 -75.19 14.37
CA LEU A 6 3.45 -74.19 13.42
C LEU A 6 3.91 -72.83 13.93
N ALA A 7 4.82 -72.16 13.19
CA ALA A 7 5.22 -70.77 13.50
C ALA A 7 4.26 -69.83 12.81
N LEU A 8 3.52 -69.03 13.61
CA LEU A 8 2.70 -67.93 13.12
C LEU A 8 3.58 -66.69 12.94
N VAL A 9 3.81 -66.31 11.67
CA VAL A 9 4.46 -65.04 11.32
C VAL A 9 3.36 -63.94 11.32
N GLY A 10 3.36 -63.11 12.34
CA GLY A 10 2.48 -61.96 12.43
C GLY A 10 3.05 -60.77 11.61
N THR A 11 2.41 -60.45 10.49
CA THR A 11 2.76 -59.28 9.71
C THR A 11 2.14 -58.03 10.34
N LEU A 12 2.98 -57.17 10.96
CA LEU A 12 2.55 -55.86 11.42
C LEU A 12 2.39 -54.91 10.18
N LEU A 13 1.16 -54.54 9.86
CA LEU A 13 0.87 -53.47 8.92
C LEU A 13 1.05 -52.13 9.66
N VAL A 14 2.13 -51.41 9.35
CA VAL A 14 2.31 -50.04 9.77
C VAL A 14 1.52 -49.14 8.80
N ALA A 15 0.34 -48.68 9.21
CA ALA A 15 -0.41 -47.67 8.48
C ALA A 15 0.30 -46.31 8.62
N ALA A 16 0.96 -45.85 7.59
CA ALA A 16 1.49 -44.48 7.51
C ALA A 16 0.32 -43.50 7.40
N LEU A 17 0.01 -42.81 8.47
CA LEU A 17 -0.90 -41.66 8.45
C LEU A 17 -0.19 -40.50 7.70
N ALA A 18 -0.56 -40.29 6.45
CA ALA A 18 -0.19 -39.10 5.70
C ALA A 18 -0.94 -37.92 6.33
N ILE A 19 -0.23 -37.10 7.12
CA ILE A 19 -0.72 -35.80 7.59
C ILE A 19 -0.72 -34.89 6.37
N PRO A 20 -1.87 -34.36 5.91
CA PRO A 20 -1.84 -33.35 4.87
C PRO A 20 -1.08 -32.13 5.44
N ALA A 21 0.02 -31.76 4.79
CA ALA A 21 0.69 -30.52 5.05
C ALA A 21 -0.35 -29.41 4.80
N LEU A 22 -0.83 -28.78 5.87
CA LEU A 22 -1.56 -27.53 5.77
C LEU A 22 -0.58 -26.56 5.11
N GLY A 23 -0.75 -26.36 3.80
CA GLY A 23 -0.05 -25.33 3.07
C GLY A 23 -0.29 -24.03 3.80
N ILE A 24 0.78 -23.48 4.40
CA ILE A 24 0.81 -22.10 4.85
C ILE A 24 0.64 -21.31 3.56
N GLY A 25 -0.63 -20.94 3.26
CA GLY A 25 -0.95 -20.10 2.12
C GLY A 25 -0.10 -18.84 2.28
N SER A 26 0.86 -18.68 1.40
CA SER A 26 1.56 -17.42 1.19
C SER A 26 0.50 -16.35 1.17
N GLY A 27 0.67 -15.26 1.92
CA GLY A 27 -0.33 -14.20 2.12
C GLY A 27 -0.72 -13.44 0.85
N ASP A 28 -0.75 -14.15 -0.25
CA ASP A 28 -0.93 -13.73 -1.61
C ASP A 28 -2.37 -13.26 -1.84
N GLY A 29 -2.47 -12.02 -2.08
CA GLY A 29 -3.64 -11.48 -2.73
C GLY A 29 -4.65 -10.79 -1.83
N ARG A 30 -4.57 -10.89 -0.51
CA ARG A 30 -5.48 -10.15 0.36
C ARG A 30 -5.17 -8.65 0.31
N LYS A 31 -6.14 -7.85 -0.11
CA LYS A 31 -6.04 -6.39 0.00
C LYS A 31 -6.10 -5.99 1.48
N VAL A 32 -5.17 -5.17 1.92
CA VAL A 32 -5.17 -4.52 3.24
C VAL A 32 -5.74 -3.11 3.17
N LEU A 33 -5.74 -2.52 1.97
CA LEU A 33 -6.42 -1.27 1.63
C LEU A 33 -6.95 -1.37 0.20
N ASP A 34 -8.16 -0.88 -0.01
CA ASP A 34 -8.77 -0.65 -1.32
C ASP A 34 -9.47 0.70 -1.29
N PHE A 35 -9.23 1.57 -2.27
CA PHE A 35 -9.82 2.90 -2.30
C PHE A 35 -10.21 3.27 -3.74
N LYS A 36 -11.25 4.08 -3.85
CA LYS A 36 -11.79 4.57 -5.12
C LYS A 36 -11.82 6.09 -5.17
N THR A 37 -11.10 6.75 -4.29
CA THR A 37 -10.95 8.20 -4.27
C THR A 37 -9.75 8.61 -3.46
N LEU A 38 -9.19 9.78 -3.81
CA LEU A 38 -8.20 10.49 -3.05
C LEU A 38 -8.67 11.92 -2.81
N ALA A 39 -8.33 12.49 -1.67
CA ALA A 39 -8.54 13.91 -1.39
C ALA A 39 -7.26 14.68 -1.71
N GLY A 40 -7.34 15.67 -2.60
CA GLY A 40 -6.23 16.59 -2.88
C GLY A 40 -5.88 17.43 -1.66
N VAL A 41 -4.58 17.76 -1.50
CA VAL A 41 -4.14 18.62 -0.39
C VAL A 41 -4.78 19.99 -0.49
N THR A 42 -5.29 20.48 0.65
CA THR A 42 -5.90 21.80 0.78
C THR A 42 -5.60 22.38 2.17
N ALA A 43 -5.87 23.67 2.40
CA ALA A 43 -5.77 24.25 3.73
C ALA A 43 -6.62 23.44 4.75
N PRO A 44 -6.12 23.22 5.97
CA PRO A 44 -4.90 23.77 6.58
C PRO A 44 -3.63 22.94 6.34
N TYR A 45 -3.63 21.95 5.43
CA TYR A 45 -2.55 20.96 5.27
C TYR A 45 -1.50 21.37 4.22
N THR A 46 -1.71 22.45 3.49
CA THR A 46 -0.73 22.97 2.51
C THR A 46 0.52 23.50 3.21
N GLY A 47 1.64 22.76 3.08
CA GLY A 47 2.91 23.13 3.71
C GLY A 47 2.95 23.09 5.22
N ALA A 48 1.86 22.69 5.89
CA ALA A 48 1.70 22.69 7.34
C ALA A 48 0.86 21.49 7.82
N ASN A 49 0.71 21.35 9.16
CA ASN A 49 -0.13 20.33 9.79
C ASN A 49 0.09 18.91 9.22
N PRO A 50 1.26 18.31 9.42
CA PRO A 50 1.60 17.03 8.82
C PRO A 50 0.63 15.92 9.26
N ILE A 51 0.21 15.08 8.31
CA ILE A 51 -0.54 13.85 8.59
C ILE A 51 0.46 12.70 8.72
N ARG A 52 0.47 12.02 9.85
CA ARG A 52 1.42 10.92 10.14
C ARG A 52 2.89 11.29 9.87
N GLY A 53 3.25 12.55 10.15
CA GLY A 53 4.60 13.07 9.95
C GLY A 53 4.93 13.48 8.51
N LEU A 54 3.98 13.35 7.56
CA LEU A 54 4.16 13.75 6.17
C LEU A 54 3.54 15.13 5.94
N THR A 55 4.33 16.05 5.39
CA THR A 55 3.89 17.42 5.06
C THR A 55 3.27 17.46 3.67
N GLY A 56 2.16 18.17 3.53
CA GLY A 56 1.50 18.40 2.24
C GLY A 56 2.27 19.36 1.33
N GLY A 57 1.96 19.35 0.06
CA GLY A 57 2.46 20.33 -0.92
C GLY A 57 2.11 21.75 -0.49
N GLY A 58 2.93 22.74 -0.92
CA GLY A 58 2.79 24.14 -0.51
C GLY A 58 1.59 24.88 -1.12
N LEU A 59 0.97 24.32 -2.14
CA LEU A 59 -0.24 24.84 -2.81
C LEU A 59 -1.34 23.78 -2.79
N PRO A 60 -2.62 24.19 -2.85
CA PRO A 60 -3.72 23.26 -2.93
C PRO A 60 -3.76 22.51 -4.26
N TRP A 61 -4.10 21.22 -4.21
CA TRP A 61 -4.29 20.34 -5.35
C TRP A 61 -5.74 19.87 -5.43
N GLU A 62 -6.18 19.52 -6.60
CA GLU A 62 -7.45 18.86 -6.89
C GLU A 62 -7.20 17.63 -7.74
N ILE A 63 -8.12 16.69 -7.69
CA ILE A 63 -8.05 15.42 -8.42
C ILE A 63 -9.40 15.14 -9.04
N ALA A 64 -9.42 14.62 -10.27
CA ALA A 64 -10.66 14.27 -10.96
C ALA A 64 -11.14 12.87 -10.57
N ASP A 65 -10.24 11.87 -10.63
CA ASP A 65 -10.54 10.50 -10.21
C ASP A 65 -9.28 9.81 -9.67
N ALA A 66 -9.50 8.80 -8.83
CA ALA A 66 -8.43 7.96 -8.32
C ALA A 66 -8.94 6.62 -7.82
N ASN A 67 -8.14 5.59 -8.04
CA ASN A 67 -8.36 4.29 -7.43
C ASN A 67 -7.02 3.63 -7.07
N GLY A 68 -7.07 2.64 -6.20
CA GLY A 68 -5.87 1.89 -5.88
C GLY A 68 -6.06 0.86 -4.80
N SER A 69 -5.00 0.10 -4.56
CA SER A 69 -5.00 -0.93 -3.53
C SER A 69 -3.60 -1.16 -2.98
N VAL A 70 -3.55 -1.60 -1.73
CA VAL A 70 -2.36 -2.16 -1.09
C VAL A 70 -2.66 -3.59 -0.70
N ARG A 71 -1.79 -4.53 -1.05
CA ARG A 71 -1.94 -5.96 -0.74
C ARG A 71 -1.03 -6.36 0.41
N ALA A 72 -1.36 -7.46 1.08
CA ALA A 72 -0.59 -7.96 2.22
C ALA A 72 0.86 -8.38 1.85
N ASP A 73 1.09 -8.72 0.58
CA ASP A 73 2.41 -9.00 0.01
C ASP A 73 3.25 -7.74 -0.26
N GLY A 74 2.70 -6.55 0.02
CA GLY A 74 3.34 -5.26 -0.19
C GLY A 74 3.12 -4.66 -1.57
N ARG A 75 2.39 -5.30 -2.48
CA ARG A 75 2.07 -4.73 -3.79
C ARG A 75 1.17 -3.50 -3.63
N VAL A 76 1.54 -2.42 -4.30
CA VAL A 76 0.84 -1.12 -4.29
C VAL A 76 0.47 -0.76 -5.71
N LYS A 77 -0.83 -0.63 -5.97
CA LYS A 77 -1.36 -0.05 -7.20
C LYS A 77 -2.07 1.26 -6.89
N VAL A 78 -1.74 2.30 -7.64
CA VAL A 78 -2.39 3.61 -7.54
C VAL A 78 -2.54 4.16 -8.95
N GLU A 79 -3.77 4.48 -9.32
CA GLU A 79 -4.11 5.18 -10.55
C GLU A 79 -4.70 6.54 -10.16
N VAL A 80 -4.22 7.59 -10.79
CA VAL A 80 -4.73 8.96 -10.60
C VAL A 80 -5.00 9.61 -11.95
N GLU A 81 -6.10 10.34 -12.02
CA GLU A 81 -6.48 11.15 -13.18
C GLU A 81 -6.72 12.58 -12.74
N GLY A 82 -6.12 13.51 -13.45
CA GLY A 82 -6.33 14.94 -13.23
C GLY A 82 -5.85 15.45 -11.87
N LEU A 83 -4.75 14.90 -11.33
CA LEU A 83 -4.12 15.43 -10.11
C LEU A 83 -3.30 16.68 -10.47
N VAL A 84 -3.91 17.84 -10.29
CA VAL A 84 -3.40 19.14 -10.74
C VAL A 84 -3.49 20.19 -9.63
N LEU A 85 -2.75 21.28 -9.79
CA LEU A 85 -2.91 22.45 -8.93
C LEU A 85 -4.35 22.99 -9.02
N ALA A 86 -4.95 23.27 -7.88
CA ALA A 86 -6.36 23.67 -7.79
C ALA A 86 -6.67 24.92 -8.63
N ARG A 87 -7.87 24.94 -9.24
CA ARG A 87 -8.34 26.06 -10.07
C ARG A 87 -8.90 27.22 -9.24
N ARG A 88 -8.17 27.59 -8.18
CA ARG A 88 -8.55 28.66 -7.24
C ARG A 88 -7.33 29.24 -6.52
N ALA A 89 -7.50 30.44 -5.94
CA ALA A 89 -6.50 31.00 -5.05
C ALA A 89 -6.17 30.02 -3.89
N PRO A 90 -4.93 29.99 -3.39
CA PRO A 90 -3.80 30.87 -3.70
C PRO A 90 -2.94 30.43 -4.91
N VAL A 91 -3.39 29.45 -5.72
CA VAL A 91 -2.65 29.02 -6.92
C VAL A 91 -2.60 30.18 -7.92
N PRO A 92 -1.39 30.54 -8.41
CA PRO A 92 -1.26 31.54 -9.49
C PRO A 92 -2.07 31.15 -10.72
N THR A 93 -2.77 32.09 -11.36
CA THR A 93 -3.73 31.81 -12.44
C THR A 93 -3.12 31.04 -13.61
N ASN A 94 -1.85 31.30 -13.94
CA ASN A 94 -1.12 30.59 -15.00
C ASN A 94 -0.73 29.16 -14.65
N LEU A 95 -0.87 28.74 -13.40
CA LEU A 95 -0.58 27.37 -12.93
C LEU A 95 -1.85 26.58 -12.60
N GLN A 96 -2.99 27.23 -12.51
CA GLN A 96 -4.25 26.59 -12.17
C GLN A 96 -4.62 25.50 -13.18
N GLY A 97 -5.01 24.32 -12.68
CA GLY A 97 -5.39 23.18 -13.52
C GLY A 97 -4.23 22.53 -14.25
N THR A 98 -2.98 22.78 -13.84
CA THR A 98 -1.80 22.14 -14.43
C THR A 98 -1.08 21.27 -13.44
N ASN A 99 -0.36 20.27 -13.92
CA ASN A 99 0.59 19.51 -13.14
C ASN A 99 2.03 19.92 -13.49
N PRO A 100 2.76 20.64 -12.61
CA PRO A 100 4.17 20.97 -12.83
C PRO A 100 5.14 19.86 -12.41
N ILE A 101 4.64 18.75 -11.84
CA ILE A 101 5.46 17.66 -11.29
C ILE A 101 5.55 16.53 -12.30
N PRO A 102 6.71 16.25 -12.90
CA PRO A 102 6.82 15.28 -13.99
C PRO A 102 6.75 13.82 -13.55
N ARG A 103 6.80 13.55 -12.26
CA ARG A 103 6.74 12.20 -11.69
C ARG A 103 6.02 12.24 -10.35
N PHE A 104 5.14 11.26 -10.13
CA PHE A 104 4.54 11.02 -8.82
C PHE A 104 5.14 9.77 -8.17
N GLY A 105 5.23 9.79 -6.84
CA GLY A 105 5.44 8.62 -6.00
C GLY A 105 4.23 8.35 -5.15
N ALA A 106 4.27 7.28 -4.38
CA ALA A 106 3.32 7.05 -3.30
C ALA A 106 4.05 6.75 -2.00
N ILE A 107 3.38 7.02 -0.88
CA ILE A 107 3.81 6.59 0.45
C ILE A 107 2.66 5.82 1.06
N VAL A 108 2.91 4.54 1.42
CA VAL A 108 2.01 3.75 2.26
C VAL A 108 2.36 4.03 3.71
N SER A 109 1.41 4.55 4.46
CA SER A 109 1.59 4.85 5.89
C SER A 109 0.78 3.86 6.72
N CYS A 110 1.45 3.12 7.59
CA CYS A 110 0.86 2.16 8.52
C CYS A 110 1.06 2.61 9.96
N LEU A 111 0.07 2.40 10.81
CA LEU A 111 0.31 2.32 12.24
C LEU A 111 0.84 0.93 12.56
N THR A 112 1.90 0.85 13.34
CA THR A 112 2.58 -0.40 13.67
C THR A 112 3.15 -0.36 15.09
N THR A 113 3.84 -1.41 15.49
CA THR A 113 4.55 -1.46 16.78
C THR A 113 6.01 -1.85 16.57
N VAL A 114 6.90 -1.19 17.28
CA VAL A 114 8.33 -1.55 17.36
C VAL A 114 8.70 -1.68 18.83
N GLY A 115 9.20 -2.86 19.24
CA GLY A 115 9.51 -3.12 20.63
C GLY A 115 8.31 -2.98 21.60
N GLY A 116 7.07 -3.20 21.10
CA GLY A 116 5.85 -3.02 21.86
C GLY A 116 5.30 -1.59 21.90
N ALA A 117 6.04 -0.59 21.41
CA ALA A 117 5.59 0.80 21.34
C ALA A 117 4.90 1.09 20.00
N ALA A 118 3.76 1.80 20.06
CA ALA A 118 3.04 2.22 18.87
C ALA A 118 3.85 3.27 18.09
N THR A 119 3.93 3.11 16.79
CA THR A 119 4.66 4.03 15.89
C THR A 119 4.00 4.10 14.52
N THR A 120 4.43 5.04 13.68
CA THR A 120 4.03 5.17 12.28
C THR A 120 5.18 4.74 11.38
N ALA A 121 4.90 3.84 10.44
CA ALA A 121 5.84 3.48 9.37
C ALA A 121 5.35 4.11 8.05
N ASN A 122 6.20 4.93 7.44
CA ASN A 122 5.98 5.56 6.15
C ASN A 122 6.89 4.90 5.10
N LEU A 123 6.31 4.23 4.11
CA LEU A 123 7.00 3.40 3.14
C LEU A 123 6.87 4.03 1.76
N ALA A 124 7.94 4.66 1.29
CA ALA A 124 7.97 5.29 -0.02
C ALA A 124 8.12 4.25 -1.14
N THR A 125 7.39 4.45 -2.23
CA THR A 125 7.51 3.66 -3.47
C THR A 125 8.56 4.26 -4.40
N SER A 126 8.88 3.55 -5.48
CA SER A 126 9.45 4.17 -6.68
C SER A 126 8.45 5.16 -7.29
N THR A 127 8.97 6.11 -8.09
CA THR A 127 8.14 7.09 -8.78
C THR A 127 7.78 6.63 -10.20
N ALA A 128 6.59 7.02 -10.68
CA ALA A 128 6.16 6.84 -12.06
C ALA A 128 6.06 8.17 -12.80
N PRO A 129 6.15 8.20 -14.15
CA PRO A 129 5.87 9.40 -14.94
C PRO A 129 4.46 9.91 -14.69
N ALA A 130 4.31 11.23 -14.66
CA ALA A 130 3.02 11.91 -14.57
C ALA A 130 2.85 12.83 -15.78
N SER A 131 1.64 12.84 -16.36
CA SER A 131 1.32 13.73 -17.46
C SER A 131 1.16 15.18 -16.97
N SER A 132 1.24 16.15 -17.88
CA SER A 132 0.93 17.55 -17.57
C SER A 132 -0.54 17.77 -17.16
N ALA A 133 -1.42 16.82 -17.51
CA ALA A 133 -2.80 16.78 -17.06
C ALA A 133 -2.97 16.17 -15.66
N GLY A 134 -1.91 15.63 -15.07
CA GLY A 134 -1.92 15.04 -13.73
C GLY A 134 -2.31 13.57 -13.68
N ASP A 135 -2.17 12.83 -14.80
CA ASP A 135 -2.47 11.40 -14.84
C ASP A 135 -1.19 10.60 -14.58
N ALA A 136 -1.31 9.54 -13.79
CA ALA A 136 -0.21 8.61 -13.51
C ALA A 136 -0.73 7.26 -13.04
N GLU A 137 0.05 6.21 -13.33
CA GLU A 137 -0.15 4.86 -12.81
C GLU A 137 1.13 4.40 -12.08
N LEU A 138 0.98 3.96 -10.84
CA LEU A 138 2.03 3.34 -10.05
C LEU A 138 1.66 1.86 -9.81
N ASP A 139 2.53 0.95 -10.21
CA ASP A 139 2.47 -0.49 -9.85
C ASP A 139 3.84 -0.88 -9.30
N THR A 140 3.92 -1.09 -8.00
CA THR A 140 5.19 -1.23 -7.29
C THR A 140 5.03 -2.07 -6.03
N THR A 141 6.10 -2.27 -5.29
CA THR A 141 6.09 -3.06 -4.06
C THR A 141 6.84 -2.32 -2.95
N VAL A 142 6.32 -2.41 -1.73
CA VAL A 142 6.96 -1.93 -0.50
C VAL A 142 7.00 -3.06 0.54
N ASN A 143 7.93 -2.98 1.48
CA ASN A 143 7.98 -3.93 2.60
C ASN A 143 7.06 -3.47 3.72
N LEU A 144 5.82 -3.96 3.74
CA LEU A 144 4.86 -3.62 4.79
C LEU A 144 5.32 -4.13 6.15
N PRO A 145 5.18 -3.34 7.23
CA PRO A 145 5.41 -3.83 8.58
C PRO A 145 4.34 -4.84 8.98
N SER A 146 4.67 -5.72 9.89
CA SER A 146 3.70 -6.63 10.50
C SER A 146 3.67 -6.38 12.02
N PRO A 147 2.54 -5.86 12.52
CA PRO A 147 1.29 -5.52 11.84
C PRO A 147 1.35 -4.19 11.06
N CYS A 148 0.46 -4.03 10.05
CA CYS A 148 0.15 -2.76 9.41
C CYS A 148 -1.32 -2.44 9.69
N PHE A 149 -1.59 -1.54 10.63
CA PHE A 149 -2.94 -1.11 10.98
C PHE A 149 -3.30 0.19 10.28
N ALA A 150 -4.59 0.32 9.95
CA ALA A 150 -5.16 1.53 9.33
C ALA A 150 -4.25 2.10 8.23
N PRO A 151 -3.89 1.31 7.19
CA PRO A 151 -3.06 1.80 6.11
C PRO A 151 -3.75 2.95 5.39
N ILE A 152 -2.99 3.98 5.03
CA ILE A 152 -3.40 5.06 4.12
C ILE A 152 -2.33 5.26 3.06
N VAL A 153 -2.73 5.72 1.89
CA VAL A 153 -1.84 6.00 0.76
C VAL A 153 -1.82 7.49 0.49
N PHE A 154 -0.62 8.04 0.37
CA PHE A 154 -0.40 9.40 -0.12
C PHE A 154 0.20 9.32 -1.53
N VAL A 155 -0.31 10.11 -2.46
CA VAL A 155 0.39 10.43 -3.72
C VAL A 155 1.28 11.63 -3.46
N THR A 156 2.56 11.53 -3.86
CA THR A 156 3.59 12.48 -3.45
C THR A 156 4.40 13.01 -4.62
N THR A 157 5.06 14.13 -4.40
CA THR A 157 6.22 14.54 -5.22
C THR A 157 7.37 13.56 -5.02
N PRO A 158 8.40 13.54 -5.90
CA PRO A 158 9.62 12.77 -5.67
C PRO A 158 10.34 13.12 -4.36
N GLY A 159 10.13 14.32 -3.84
CA GLY A 159 10.67 14.78 -2.54
C GLY A 159 9.83 14.39 -1.33
N GLY A 160 8.73 13.65 -1.50
CA GLY A 160 7.91 13.15 -0.39
C GLY A 160 6.82 14.09 0.12
N ALA A 161 6.68 15.31 -0.41
CA ALA A 161 5.53 16.17 -0.09
C ALA A 161 4.26 15.56 -0.71
N TRP A 162 3.21 15.34 0.09
CA TRP A 162 2.00 14.72 -0.43
C TRP A 162 1.08 15.73 -1.13
N LEU A 163 0.46 15.26 -2.21
CA LEU A 163 -0.42 16.01 -3.10
C LEU A 163 -1.88 15.56 -2.95
N ALA A 164 -2.07 14.26 -2.70
CA ALA A 164 -3.38 13.67 -2.42
C ALA A 164 -3.24 12.51 -1.45
N VAL A 165 -4.32 12.19 -0.72
CA VAL A 165 -4.34 11.11 0.29
C VAL A 165 -5.62 10.30 0.15
N SER A 166 -5.54 8.98 0.37
CA SER A 166 -6.71 8.10 0.36
C SER A 166 -7.67 8.51 1.46
N GLY A 167 -8.95 8.67 1.09
CA GLY A 167 -10.02 8.80 2.06
C GLY A 167 -10.18 7.53 2.89
N LEU A 168 -10.72 7.68 4.08
CA LEU A 168 -11.17 6.58 4.94
C LEU A 168 -12.53 6.06 4.46
#